data_4205d5780aa28cd95b806860372d02de
#
_entry.id   4205d5780aa28cd95b806860372d02de
#
_cell.length_a   1.000
_cell.length_b   1.000
_cell.length_c   1.000
_cell.angle_alpha   90.00
_cell.angle_beta   90.00
_cell.angle_gamma   90.00
#
_symmetry.space_group_name_H-M   'P 1'
#
loop_
_entity.id
_entity.type
_entity.pdbx_description
1 polymer ?
#
loop_
_entity_poly.entity_id
_entity_poly.type
_entity_poly.pdbx_seq_one_letter_code
_entity_poly.pdbx_strand_id
1 'polypeptide(L)'
;MVKTLDRDKLKKEIKSIYSKVAESSDSEFHFETGRELAEKLGYNLNDLDRVPDAAIDSFAGVGYYFDLANLKPGEKVLDLGSGSGMDSFVAGLHVTKNGEVTGIDMTDKQIEKAHNLADKNGFDNVVFKRGFIEELPFEDKNFDVVVSNGVINLSADKDKVFKEISRVLKPGGRLVIADIVTKEQMPESIKKDADIWAACIGGAEQSDSYTSLIEAAGLEIEKFKENSKYSFISEQAINASKEYGVMSISLIAKKP
;
A
#
# COMPACT_ATOMS: atom_id res chain seq x y z
N MET A 1 9.59 -32.05 6.90
CA MET A 1 10.11 -31.14 5.86
C MET A 1 9.43 -29.80 6.05
N VAL A 2 10.20 -28.76 6.37
CA VAL A 2 9.67 -27.39 6.48
C VAL A 2 9.36 -26.94 5.06
N LYS A 3 8.07 -26.75 4.71
CA LYS A 3 7.68 -26.15 3.41
C LYS A 3 8.30 -24.76 3.33
N THR A 4 9.14 -24.54 2.34
CA THR A 4 9.58 -23.18 1.96
C THR A 4 8.38 -22.45 1.33
N LEU A 5 8.22 -21.15 1.63
CA LEU A 5 7.20 -20.32 0.99
C LEU A 5 7.44 -20.31 -0.53
N ASP A 6 6.43 -20.73 -1.27
CA ASP A 6 6.46 -20.69 -2.74
C ASP A 6 6.07 -19.26 -3.17
N ARG A 7 7.09 -18.44 -3.46
CA ARG A 7 6.95 -17.02 -3.81
C ARG A 7 6.12 -16.82 -5.10
N ASP A 8 6.25 -17.71 -6.07
CA ASP A 8 5.53 -17.61 -7.34
C ASP A 8 4.05 -17.94 -7.17
N LYS A 9 3.76 -18.98 -6.35
CA LYS A 9 2.39 -19.31 -5.97
C LYS A 9 1.74 -18.15 -5.21
N LEU A 10 2.44 -17.58 -4.23
CA LEU A 10 1.96 -16.43 -3.46
C LEU A 10 1.62 -15.24 -4.36
N LYS A 11 2.52 -14.84 -5.26
CA LYS A 11 2.29 -13.74 -6.22
C LYS A 11 1.07 -14.00 -7.10
N LYS A 12 0.85 -15.25 -7.54
CA LYS A 12 -0.33 -15.62 -8.34
C LYS A 12 -1.62 -15.50 -7.56
N GLU A 13 -1.64 -15.93 -6.30
CA GLU A 13 -2.82 -15.84 -5.43
C GLU A 13 -3.18 -14.39 -5.12
N ILE A 14 -2.21 -13.57 -4.70
CA ILE A 14 -2.41 -12.14 -4.48
C ILE A 14 -2.94 -11.48 -5.76
N LYS A 15 -2.31 -11.71 -6.92
CA LYS A 15 -2.77 -11.16 -8.20
C LYS A 15 -4.20 -11.60 -8.55
N SER A 16 -4.58 -12.84 -8.24
CA SER A 16 -5.93 -13.35 -8.46
C SER A 16 -6.97 -12.60 -7.62
N ILE A 17 -6.70 -12.39 -6.33
CA ILE A 17 -7.61 -11.69 -5.41
C ILE A 17 -7.78 -10.24 -5.85
N TYR A 18 -6.69 -9.51 -6.06
CA TYR A 18 -6.76 -8.09 -6.45
C TYR A 18 -7.26 -7.87 -7.88
N SER A 19 -7.18 -8.90 -8.77
CA SER A 19 -7.91 -8.87 -10.04
C SER A 19 -9.42 -8.88 -9.85
N LYS A 20 -9.94 -9.65 -8.88
CA LYS A 20 -11.36 -9.66 -8.53
C LYS A 20 -11.81 -8.34 -7.90
N VAL A 21 -10.97 -7.75 -7.04
CA VAL A 21 -11.24 -6.40 -6.46
C VAL A 21 -11.40 -5.35 -7.57
N ALA A 22 -10.62 -5.44 -8.65
CA ALA A 22 -10.76 -4.53 -9.78
C ALA A 22 -12.07 -4.71 -10.56
N GLU A 23 -12.59 -5.96 -10.64
CA GLU A 23 -13.74 -6.31 -11.49
C GLU A 23 -15.09 -6.18 -10.80
N SER A 24 -15.17 -6.38 -9.48
CA SER A 24 -16.44 -6.46 -8.75
C SER A 24 -16.29 -5.88 -7.35
N SER A 25 -17.11 -4.85 -7.07
CA SER A 25 -17.32 -4.32 -5.71
C SER A 25 -18.21 -5.24 -4.85
N ASP A 26 -18.96 -6.16 -5.47
CA ASP A 26 -19.97 -7.00 -4.81
C ASP A 26 -19.44 -8.37 -4.35
N SER A 27 -18.14 -8.63 -4.50
CA SER A 27 -17.51 -9.86 -4.03
C SER A 27 -17.26 -9.81 -2.53
N GLU A 28 -17.56 -10.91 -1.81
CA GLU A 28 -17.17 -11.05 -0.40
C GLU A 28 -15.63 -11.23 -0.31
N PHE A 29 -14.96 -10.23 0.23
CA PHE A 29 -13.54 -10.28 0.54
C PHE A 29 -13.31 -10.48 2.04
N HIS A 30 -12.11 -10.89 2.43
CA HIS A 30 -11.69 -11.01 3.82
C HIS A 30 -11.36 -9.66 4.48
N PHE A 31 -11.54 -8.56 3.75
CA PHE A 31 -11.27 -7.17 4.14
C PHE A 31 -12.36 -6.24 3.59
N GLU A 32 -12.55 -5.12 4.26
CA GLU A 32 -13.46 -4.07 3.82
C GLU A 32 -12.90 -3.37 2.56
N THR A 33 -13.80 -2.86 1.70
CA THR A 33 -13.44 -2.08 0.52
C THR A 33 -14.36 -0.87 0.36
N GLY A 34 -13.97 0.04 -0.51
CA GLY A 34 -14.86 1.09 -0.98
C GLY A 34 -14.93 2.34 -0.10
N ARG A 35 -15.97 3.13 -0.37
CA ARG A 35 -16.14 4.47 0.21
C ARG A 35 -16.31 4.44 1.73
N GLU A 36 -17.11 3.52 2.25
CA GLU A 36 -17.34 3.41 3.70
C GLU A 36 -16.04 3.13 4.46
N LEU A 37 -15.17 2.28 3.90
CA LEU A 37 -13.84 2.04 4.46
C LEU A 37 -12.99 3.33 4.43
N ALA A 38 -12.94 4.03 3.30
CA ALA A 38 -12.14 5.25 3.16
C ALA A 38 -12.59 6.33 4.17
N GLU A 39 -13.90 6.54 4.31
CA GLU A 39 -14.48 7.48 5.28
C GLU A 39 -14.17 7.07 6.73
N LYS A 40 -14.32 5.77 7.06
CA LYS A 40 -13.99 5.19 8.36
C LYS A 40 -12.51 5.42 8.71
N LEU A 41 -11.60 5.24 7.77
CA LEU A 41 -10.16 5.46 7.95
C LEU A 41 -9.82 6.95 8.13
N GLY A 42 -10.66 7.86 7.66
CA GLY A 42 -10.50 9.31 7.84
C GLY A 42 -10.08 10.09 6.60
N TYR A 43 -10.30 9.53 5.42
CA TYR A 43 -10.13 10.29 4.17
C TYR A 43 -11.06 11.50 4.14
N ASN A 44 -10.56 12.59 3.57
CA ASN A 44 -11.31 13.83 3.45
C ASN A 44 -12.44 13.65 2.43
N LEU A 45 -13.68 13.93 2.81
CA LEU A 45 -14.86 13.79 1.94
C LEU A 45 -14.73 14.65 0.68
N ASN A 46 -14.18 15.86 0.79
CA ASN A 46 -13.96 16.73 -0.38
C ASN A 46 -12.96 16.14 -1.37
N ASP A 47 -11.99 15.34 -0.91
CA ASP A 47 -11.06 14.65 -1.81
C ASP A 47 -11.76 13.45 -2.44
N LEU A 48 -12.51 12.65 -1.65
CA LEU A 48 -13.28 11.50 -2.15
C LEU A 48 -14.31 11.91 -3.22
N ASP A 49 -14.98 13.06 -3.05
CA ASP A 49 -15.97 13.57 -4.01
C ASP A 49 -15.35 14.07 -5.34
N ARG A 50 -14.03 14.15 -5.41
CA ARG A 50 -13.29 14.63 -6.59
C ARG A 50 -12.51 13.54 -7.32
N VAL A 51 -12.38 12.36 -6.72
CA VAL A 51 -11.73 11.21 -7.35
C VAL A 51 -12.77 10.26 -7.96
N PRO A 52 -12.43 9.44 -8.96
CA PRO A 52 -13.40 8.55 -9.61
C PRO A 52 -14.01 7.54 -8.63
N ASP A 53 -15.35 7.46 -8.56
CA ASP A 53 -16.07 6.52 -7.70
C ASP A 53 -15.58 5.07 -7.89
N ALA A 54 -15.38 4.65 -9.14
CA ALA A 54 -14.92 3.30 -9.44
C ALA A 54 -13.49 3.00 -8.94
N ALA A 55 -12.65 4.02 -8.67
CA ALA A 55 -11.39 3.83 -7.97
C ALA A 55 -11.62 3.64 -6.47
N ILE A 56 -12.54 4.42 -5.90
CA ILE A 56 -12.94 4.30 -4.49
C ILE A 56 -13.56 2.93 -4.21
N ASP A 57 -14.44 2.43 -5.08
CA ASP A 57 -15.09 1.10 -4.93
C ASP A 57 -14.07 -0.04 -4.78
N SER A 58 -12.91 0.09 -5.43
CA SER A 58 -11.80 -0.88 -5.35
C SER A 58 -10.78 -0.58 -4.26
N PHE A 59 -10.99 0.45 -3.46
CA PHE A 59 -10.06 0.79 -2.40
C PHE A 59 -10.09 -0.25 -1.27
N ALA A 60 -8.93 -0.77 -0.93
CA ALA A 60 -8.73 -1.78 0.11
C ALA A 60 -7.54 -1.40 1.03
N GLY A 61 -7.37 -0.11 1.28
CA GLY A 61 -6.30 0.39 2.14
C GLY A 61 -6.53 0.07 3.62
N VAL A 62 -5.45 0.14 4.37
CA VAL A 62 -5.45 -0.22 5.79
C VAL A 62 -5.29 0.98 6.72
N GLY A 63 -5.10 2.18 6.18
CA GLY A 63 -4.97 3.38 6.97
C GLY A 63 -5.06 4.68 6.16
N TYR A 64 -5.11 5.80 6.88
CA TYR A 64 -5.00 7.13 6.33
C TYR A 64 -3.64 7.72 6.70
N TYR A 65 -2.86 8.12 5.71
CA TYR A 65 -1.49 8.60 5.88
C TYR A 65 -1.22 9.98 5.24
N PHE A 66 -2.19 10.58 4.55
CA PHE A 66 -1.99 11.86 3.87
C PHE A 66 -1.72 13.01 4.85
N ASP A 67 -2.16 12.90 6.11
CA ASP A 67 -1.80 13.81 7.19
C ASP A 67 -0.30 13.79 7.52
N LEU A 68 0.34 12.63 7.37
CA LEU A 68 1.80 12.47 7.51
C LEU A 68 2.52 12.86 6.22
N ALA A 69 1.94 12.49 5.07
CA ALA A 69 2.54 12.74 3.76
C ALA A 69 2.72 14.23 3.49
N ASN A 70 1.77 15.07 3.91
CA ASN A 70 1.82 16.53 3.76
C ASN A 70 2.29 16.93 2.36
N LEU A 71 1.62 16.37 1.34
CA LEU A 71 1.97 16.56 -0.07
C LEU A 71 1.90 18.05 -0.46
N LYS A 72 2.82 18.47 -1.29
CA LYS A 72 2.94 19.86 -1.75
C LYS A 72 2.76 19.97 -3.26
N PRO A 73 2.19 21.09 -3.74
CA PRO A 73 2.15 21.37 -5.16
C PRO A 73 3.52 21.24 -5.82
N GLY A 74 3.59 20.52 -6.93
CA GLY A 74 4.81 20.33 -7.71
C GLY A 74 5.66 19.10 -7.33
N GLU A 75 5.31 18.34 -6.28
CA GLU A 75 6.04 17.13 -5.91
C GLU A 75 5.80 16.00 -6.90
N LYS A 76 6.84 15.16 -7.07
CA LYS A 76 6.77 13.87 -7.75
C LYS A 76 6.53 12.76 -6.75
N VAL A 77 5.40 12.07 -6.88
CA VAL A 77 4.95 11.01 -5.98
C VAL A 77 4.97 9.67 -6.70
N LEU A 78 5.45 8.63 -6.01
CA LEU A 78 5.31 7.24 -6.41
C LEU A 78 4.36 6.53 -5.44
N ASP A 79 3.32 5.91 -5.96
CA ASP A 79 2.35 5.11 -5.20
C ASP A 79 2.58 3.62 -5.47
N LEU A 80 3.03 2.89 -4.46
CA LEU A 80 3.35 1.47 -4.53
C LEU A 80 2.12 0.61 -4.27
N GLY A 81 1.77 -0.26 -5.23
CA GLY A 81 0.56 -1.06 -5.18
C GLY A 81 -0.69 -0.21 -5.32
N SER A 82 -0.68 0.69 -6.30
CA SER A 82 -1.70 1.72 -6.50
C SER A 82 -3.12 1.18 -6.74
N GLY A 83 -3.26 -0.11 -7.03
CA GLY A 83 -4.54 -0.70 -7.37
C GLY A 83 -5.23 0.05 -8.51
N SER A 84 -6.53 0.32 -8.35
CA SER A 84 -7.32 1.13 -9.29
C SER A 84 -7.11 2.65 -9.16
N GLY A 85 -6.16 3.08 -8.30
CA GLY A 85 -5.62 4.44 -8.29
C GLY A 85 -6.25 5.40 -7.28
N MET A 86 -7.06 4.96 -6.32
CA MET A 86 -7.71 5.90 -5.39
C MET A 86 -6.69 6.82 -4.69
N ASP A 87 -5.67 6.27 -4.04
CA ASP A 87 -4.64 7.05 -3.36
C ASP A 87 -3.79 7.89 -4.34
N SER A 88 -3.51 7.35 -5.53
CA SER A 88 -2.84 8.09 -6.60
C SER A 88 -3.66 9.31 -7.04
N PHE A 89 -4.99 9.19 -7.19
CA PHE A 89 -5.85 10.33 -7.55
C PHE A 89 -5.91 11.36 -6.43
N VAL A 90 -6.07 10.94 -5.18
CA VAL A 90 -5.99 11.85 -4.02
C VAL A 90 -4.64 12.58 -4.01
N ALA A 91 -3.53 11.86 -4.19
CA ALA A 91 -2.21 12.48 -4.29
C ALA A 91 -2.14 13.50 -5.44
N GLY A 92 -2.72 13.16 -6.61
CA GLY A 92 -2.81 14.04 -7.78
C GLY A 92 -3.52 15.36 -7.51
N LEU A 93 -4.58 15.34 -6.69
CA LEU A 93 -5.26 16.55 -6.24
C LEU A 93 -4.36 17.45 -5.40
N HIS A 94 -3.55 16.83 -4.51
CA HIS A 94 -2.69 17.57 -3.57
C HIS A 94 -1.42 18.12 -4.23
N VAL A 95 -0.78 17.37 -5.15
CA VAL A 95 0.40 17.86 -5.86
C VAL A 95 0.06 18.82 -6.99
N THR A 96 -1.20 18.94 -7.35
CA THR A 96 -1.75 19.79 -8.40
C THR A 96 -1.18 19.50 -9.80
N LYS A 97 -1.59 20.25 -10.81
CA LYS A 97 -1.11 20.09 -12.20
C LYS A 97 0.39 20.33 -12.40
N ASN A 98 1.08 20.89 -11.41
CA ASN A 98 2.52 21.14 -11.47
C ASN A 98 3.34 19.98 -10.90
N GLY A 99 2.71 19.03 -10.20
CA GLY A 99 3.30 17.79 -9.72
C GLY A 99 2.93 16.60 -10.60
N GLU A 100 3.48 15.46 -10.28
CA GLU A 100 3.26 14.21 -11.01
C GLU A 100 3.08 13.06 -10.03
N VAL A 101 2.11 12.19 -10.28
CA VAL A 101 1.91 10.96 -9.51
C VAL A 101 2.08 9.77 -10.46
N THR A 102 2.92 8.82 -10.06
CA THR A 102 3.05 7.54 -10.75
C THR A 102 2.58 6.44 -9.83
N GLY A 103 1.48 5.76 -10.19
CA GLY A 103 1.04 4.53 -9.55
C GLY A 103 1.71 3.31 -10.17
N ILE A 104 2.15 2.36 -9.35
CA ILE A 104 2.67 1.06 -9.83
C ILE A 104 1.90 -0.09 -9.18
N ASP A 105 1.46 -1.06 -9.99
CA ASP A 105 0.81 -2.28 -9.51
C ASP A 105 1.21 -3.48 -10.39
N MET A 106 1.22 -4.69 -9.81
CA MET A 106 1.54 -5.90 -10.56
C MET A 106 0.35 -6.48 -11.31
N THR A 107 -0.87 -6.00 -11.04
CA THR A 107 -2.14 -6.54 -11.52
C THR A 107 -2.59 -5.82 -12.78
N ASP A 108 -2.63 -6.51 -13.92
CA ASP A 108 -2.97 -5.91 -15.22
C ASP A 108 -4.34 -5.23 -15.21
N LYS A 109 -5.36 -5.86 -14.58
CA LYS A 109 -6.73 -5.32 -14.51
C LYS A 109 -6.84 -4.06 -13.68
N GLN A 110 -6.05 -3.97 -12.58
CA GLN A 110 -5.98 -2.75 -11.78
C GLN A 110 -5.41 -1.60 -12.60
N ILE A 111 -4.29 -1.83 -13.27
CA ILE A 111 -3.62 -0.83 -14.11
C ILE A 111 -4.50 -0.38 -15.27
N GLU A 112 -5.16 -1.32 -15.97
CA GLU A 112 -6.08 -1.00 -17.06
C GLU A 112 -7.26 -0.12 -16.57
N LYS A 113 -7.85 -0.49 -15.43
CA LYS A 113 -8.92 0.29 -14.81
C LYS A 113 -8.43 1.68 -14.41
N ALA A 114 -7.27 1.77 -13.76
CA ALA A 114 -6.70 3.04 -13.31
C ALA A 114 -6.40 3.99 -14.48
N HIS A 115 -5.81 3.50 -15.58
CA HIS A 115 -5.60 4.28 -16.79
C HIS A 115 -6.91 4.83 -17.36
N ASN A 116 -7.91 3.96 -17.53
CA ASN A 116 -9.21 4.37 -18.06
C ASN A 116 -9.89 5.42 -17.19
N LEU A 117 -9.70 5.34 -15.86
CA LEU A 117 -10.25 6.31 -14.91
C LEU A 117 -9.51 7.65 -14.98
N ALA A 118 -8.19 7.65 -15.10
CA ALA A 118 -7.40 8.86 -15.26
C ALA A 118 -7.83 9.63 -16.53
N ASP A 119 -7.87 8.95 -17.66
CA ASP A 119 -8.23 9.55 -18.95
C ASP A 119 -9.65 10.12 -18.94
N LYS A 120 -10.64 9.37 -18.41
CA LYS A 120 -12.05 9.79 -18.38
C LYS A 120 -12.33 10.95 -17.45
N ASN A 121 -11.51 11.13 -16.39
CA ASN A 121 -11.75 12.12 -15.35
C ASN A 121 -10.74 13.29 -15.38
N GLY A 122 -9.86 13.35 -16.41
CA GLY A 122 -8.96 14.48 -16.62
C GLY A 122 -7.83 14.59 -15.59
N PHE A 123 -7.33 13.44 -15.10
CA PHE A 123 -6.16 13.39 -14.24
C PHE A 123 -4.87 13.31 -15.06
N ASP A 124 -4.56 14.38 -15.80
CA ASP A 124 -3.38 14.44 -16.69
C ASP A 124 -2.04 14.34 -15.97
N ASN A 125 -2.04 14.58 -14.65
CA ASN A 125 -0.85 14.51 -13.78
C ASN A 125 -0.71 13.19 -13.03
N VAL A 126 -1.57 12.18 -13.31
CA VAL A 126 -1.53 10.85 -12.69
C VAL A 126 -1.34 9.80 -13.78
N VAL A 127 -0.26 9.04 -13.70
CA VAL A 127 0.04 7.98 -14.64
C VAL A 127 0.21 6.64 -13.92
N PHE A 128 -0.10 5.54 -14.58
CA PHE A 128 0.01 4.22 -13.99
C PHE A 128 0.97 3.35 -14.78
N LYS A 129 1.70 2.47 -14.10
CA LYS A 129 2.64 1.53 -14.72
C LYS A 129 2.51 0.16 -14.09
N ARG A 130 2.56 -0.87 -14.93
CA ARG A 130 2.69 -2.23 -14.43
C ARG A 130 4.11 -2.47 -13.95
N GLY A 131 4.26 -3.05 -12.75
CA GLY A 131 5.56 -3.43 -12.22
C GLY A 131 5.46 -4.10 -10.84
N PHE A 132 6.61 -4.52 -10.34
CA PHE A 132 6.74 -5.11 -9.01
C PHE A 132 7.43 -4.13 -8.08
N ILE A 133 6.99 -4.07 -6.83
CA ILE A 133 7.56 -3.16 -5.83
C ILE A 133 8.97 -3.57 -5.38
N GLU A 134 9.33 -4.84 -5.62
CA GLU A 134 10.68 -5.36 -5.36
C GLU A 134 11.70 -5.00 -6.46
N GLU A 135 11.24 -4.45 -7.60
CA GLU A 135 12.10 -4.08 -8.74
C GLU A 135 11.46 -2.93 -9.51
N LEU A 136 11.69 -1.71 -9.01
CA LEU A 136 11.05 -0.52 -9.53
C LEU A 136 11.67 -0.07 -10.86
N PRO A 137 10.87 0.08 -11.93
CA PRO A 137 11.36 0.47 -13.26
C PRO A 137 11.61 1.98 -13.37
N PHE A 138 12.26 2.55 -12.37
CA PHE A 138 12.55 3.97 -12.28
C PHE A 138 14.03 4.20 -11.97
N GLU A 139 14.53 5.36 -12.37
CA GLU A 139 15.88 5.81 -12.07
C GLU A 139 16.03 6.17 -10.60
N ASP A 140 17.28 6.19 -10.13
CA ASP A 140 17.64 6.63 -8.79
C ASP A 140 17.24 8.09 -8.57
N LYS A 141 16.83 8.42 -7.35
CA LYS A 141 16.56 9.81 -6.92
C LYS A 141 15.55 10.54 -7.81
N ASN A 142 14.49 9.86 -8.18
CA ASN A 142 13.47 10.39 -9.10
C ASN A 142 12.27 11.02 -8.37
N PHE A 143 11.91 10.52 -7.18
CA PHE A 143 10.70 10.92 -6.47
C PHE A 143 10.97 11.73 -5.20
N ASP A 144 10.10 12.70 -4.95
CA ASP A 144 10.10 13.48 -3.71
C ASP A 144 9.41 12.70 -2.58
N VAL A 145 8.39 11.92 -2.93
CA VAL A 145 7.60 11.12 -1.99
C VAL A 145 7.33 9.74 -2.56
N VAL A 146 7.44 8.73 -1.73
CA VAL A 146 6.92 7.38 -2.00
C VAL A 146 5.84 7.08 -0.99
N VAL A 147 4.68 6.62 -1.47
CA VAL A 147 3.55 6.22 -0.62
C VAL A 147 3.17 4.76 -0.87
N SER A 148 2.55 4.11 0.12
CA SER A 148 1.99 2.76 -0.01
C SER A 148 0.90 2.52 1.02
N ASN A 149 -0.13 1.73 0.67
CA ASN A 149 -1.26 1.43 1.55
C ASN A 149 -1.62 -0.07 1.51
N GLY A 150 -1.18 -0.82 2.52
CA GLY A 150 -1.52 -2.24 2.69
C GLY A 150 -0.86 -3.19 1.69
N VAL A 151 0.31 -2.84 1.15
CA VAL A 151 0.94 -3.58 0.05
C VAL A 151 2.28 -4.20 0.44
N ILE A 152 3.12 -3.49 1.20
CA ILE A 152 4.48 -3.95 1.49
C ILE A 152 4.46 -5.24 2.33
N ASN A 153 3.48 -5.38 3.24
CA ASN A 153 3.29 -6.61 4.02
C ASN A 153 3.06 -7.84 3.13
N LEU A 154 2.51 -7.68 1.93
CA LEU A 154 2.28 -8.77 0.97
C LEU A 154 3.56 -9.22 0.25
N SER A 155 4.61 -8.42 0.26
CA SER A 155 5.89 -8.82 -0.33
C SER A 155 6.64 -9.83 0.55
N ALA A 156 7.14 -10.90 -0.09
CA ALA A 156 8.02 -11.88 0.54
C ALA A 156 9.48 -11.39 0.66
N ASP A 157 9.79 -10.19 0.16
CA ASP A 157 11.16 -9.63 0.10
C ASP A 157 11.15 -8.14 0.46
N LYS A 158 10.71 -7.84 1.68
CA LYS A 158 10.55 -6.48 2.17
C LYS A 158 11.87 -5.70 2.22
N ASP A 159 12.98 -6.39 2.50
CA ASP A 159 14.33 -5.80 2.44
C ASP A 159 14.61 -5.22 1.05
N LYS A 160 14.28 -5.98 -0.01
CA LYS A 160 14.44 -5.51 -1.39
C LYS A 160 13.51 -4.32 -1.69
N VAL A 161 12.26 -4.37 -1.20
CA VAL A 161 11.29 -3.27 -1.36
C VAL A 161 11.82 -1.98 -0.74
N PHE A 162 12.29 -2.00 0.51
CA PHE A 162 12.79 -0.79 1.17
C PHE A 162 14.07 -0.26 0.54
N LYS A 163 14.95 -1.13 0.03
CA LYS A 163 16.13 -0.72 -0.76
C LYS A 163 15.74 -0.02 -2.05
N GLU A 164 14.74 -0.53 -2.78
CA GLU A 164 14.22 0.11 -3.98
C GLU A 164 13.55 1.46 -3.68
N ILE A 165 12.74 1.54 -2.61
CA ILE A 165 12.17 2.80 -2.13
C ILE A 165 13.26 3.82 -1.85
N SER A 166 14.27 3.43 -1.08
CA SER A 166 15.40 4.30 -0.77
C SER A 166 16.16 4.72 -2.04
N ARG A 167 16.36 3.82 -2.98
CA ARG A 167 17.03 4.11 -4.25
C ARG A 167 16.32 5.18 -5.06
N VAL A 168 15.00 5.06 -5.23
CA VAL A 168 14.21 5.96 -6.07
C VAL A 168 13.88 7.29 -5.40
N LEU A 169 13.91 7.37 -4.06
CA LEU A 169 13.74 8.63 -3.34
C LEU A 169 14.92 9.57 -3.56
N LYS A 170 14.64 10.84 -3.75
CA LYS A 170 15.63 11.92 -3.71
C LYS A 170 16.21 12.09 -2.30
N PRO A 171 17.44 12.60 -2.13
CA PRO A 171 17.88 13.12 -0.83
C PRO A 171 16.87 14.16 -0.30
N GLY A 172 16.51 14.05 0.97
CA GLY A 172 15.46 14.86 1.59
C GLY A 172 14.03 14.41 1.27
N GLY A 173 13.84 13.43 0.39
CA GLY A 173 12.54 12.81 0.10
C GLY A 173 12.03 11.94 1.23
N ARG A 174 10.76 11.55 1.19
CA ARG A 174 10.10 10.80 2.27
C ARG A 174 9.31 9.61 1.78
N LEU A 175 9.34 8.55 2.59
CA LEU A 175 8.44 7.40 2.52
C LEU A 175 7.29 7.63 3.49
N VAL A 176 6.05 7.41 3.05
CA VAL A 176 4.87 7.46 3.92
C VAL A 176 3.98 6.26 3.62
N ILE A 177 3.73 5.44 4.61
CA ILE A 177 2.99 4.19 4.44
C ILE A 177 1.91 4.00 5.49
N ALA A 178 0.86 3.27 5.10
CA ALA A 178 0.00 2.54 6.00
C ALA A 178 0.16 1.05 5.71
N ASP A 179 0.38 0.22 6.74
CA ASP A 179 0.62 -1.21 6.54
C ASP A 179 0.21 -2.04 7.77
N ILE A 180 0.20 -3.36 7.60
CA ILE A 180 -0.12 -4.31 8.68
C ILE A 180 1.18 -4.88 9.25
N VAL A 181 1.31 -4.77 10.57
CA VAL A 181 2.43 -5.31 11.36
C VAL A 181 1.92 -6.10 12.56
N THR A 182 2.81 -6.76 13.29
CA THR A 182 2.48 -7.48 14.52
C THR A 182 3.28 -6.95 15.70
N LYS A 183 2.74 -7.07 16.91
CA LYS A 183 3.50 -6.81 18.15
C LYS A 183 4.44 -7.96 18.48
N GLU A 184 3.92 -9.18 18.37
CA GLU A 184 4.66 -10.41 18.67
C GLU A 184 5.03 -11.13 17.38
N GLN A 185 6.10 -11.91 17.41
CA GLN A 185 6.54 -12.70 16.25
C GLN A 185 5.57 -13.85 15.99
N MET A 186 5.00 -13.90 14.80
CA MET A 186 4.12 -14.99 14.41
C MET A 186 4.89 -16.29 14.10
N PRO A 187 4.30 -17.46 14.41
CA PRO A 187 4.87 -18.75 14.04
C PRO A 187 5.08 -18.90 12.53
N GLU A 188 6.13 -19.63 12.16
CA GLU A 188 6.44 -19.94 10.76
C GLU A 188 5.31 -20.69 10.02
N SER A 189 4.44 -21.40 10.73
CA SER A 189 3.28 -22.06 10.15
C SER A 189 2.25 -21.07 9.60
N ILE A 190 2.05 -19.94 10.26
CA ILE A 190 1.18 -18.85 9.83
C ILE A 190 1.83 -18.08 8.68
N LYS A 191 3.13 -17.78 8.80
CA LYS A 191 3.91 -17.08 7.77
C LYS A 191 4.05 -17.85 6.45
N LYS A 192 3.70 -19.14 6.40
CA LYS A 192 3.79 -20.00 5.20
C LYS A 192 2.44 -20.36 4.61
N ASP A 193 1.36 -19.87 5.18
CA ASP A 193 0.01 -20.10 4.69
C ASP A 193 -0.39 -18.98 3.73
N ALA A 194 -0.59 -19.33 2.47
CA ALA A 194 -0.88 -18.37 1.41
C ALA A 194 -2.27 -17.71 1.56
N ASP A 195 -3.25 -18.42 2.14
CA ASP A 195 -4.58 -17.87 2.38
C ASP A 195 -4.54 -16.80 3.49
N ILE A 196 -3.73 -17.06 4.53
CA ILE A 196 -3.48 -16.10 5.62
C ILE A 196 -2.67 -14.89 5.11
N TRP A 197 -1.76 -15.09 4.15
CA TRP A 197 -1.05 -14.00 3.48
C TRP A 197 -2.00 -13.10 2.71
N ALA A 198 -2.91 -13.69 1.95
CA ALA A 198 -3.89 -12.96 1.16
C ALA A 198 -4.83 -12.10 2.03
N ALA A 199 -5.03 -12.50 3.30
CA ALA A 199 -5.74 -11.72 4.30
C ALA A 199 -4.86 -10.64 4.99
N CYS A 200 -3.70 -10.28 4.41
CA CYS A 200 -2.72 -9.32 4.95
C CYS A 200 -2.08 -9.70 6.30
N ILE A 201 -2.19 -10.97 6.74
CA ILE A 201 -1.70 -11.40 8.05
C ILE A 201 -0.41 -12.19 7.91
N GLY A 202 -0.38 -13.21 7.04
CA GLY A 202 0.78 -14.11 6.93
C GLY A 202 2.08 -13.39 6.58
N GLY A 203 1.98 -12.27 5.86
CA GLY A 203 3.11 -11.41 5.51
C GLY A 203 3.40 -10.29 6.50
N ALA A 204 2.58 -10.11 7.54
CA ALA A 204 2.82 -9.07 8.53
C ALA A 204 4.10 -9.37 9.32
N GLU A 205 5.03 -8.42 9.33
CA GLU A 205 6.29 -8.51 10.06
C GLU A 205 6.09 -7.94 11.47
N GLN A 206 6.89 -8.39 12.43
CA GLN A 206 6.91 -7.75 13.74
C GLN A 206 7.38 -6.31 13.63
N SER A 207 6.75 -5.38 14.37
CA SER A 207 6.94 -3.93 14.20
C SER A 207 8.40 -3.49 14.32
N ASP A 208 9.16 -4.05 15.28
CA ASP A 208 10.58 -3.71 15.46
C ASP A 208 11.43 -4.23 14.28
N SER A 209 11.10 -5.41 13.75
CA SER A 209 11.76 -5.95 12.55
C SER A 209 11.43 -5.11 11.33
N TYR A 210 10.16 -4.68 11.19
CA TYR A 210 9.70 -3.85 10.08
C TYR A 210 10.40 -2.48 10.05
N THR A 211 10.49 -1.81 11.21
CA THR A 211 11.20 -0.54 11.34
C THR A 211 12.70 -0.70 11.11
N SER A 212 13.31 -1.79 11.60
CA SER A 212 14.72 -2.09 11.34
C SER A 212 15.05 -2.28 9.85
N LEU A 213 14.13 -2.86 9.05
CA LEU A 213 14.29 -2.97 7.60
C LEU A 213 14.29 -1.59 6.91
N ILE A 214 13.45 -0.67 7.38
CA ILE A 214 13.38 0.71 6.87
C ILE A 214 14.70 1.44 7.17
N GLU A 215 15.17 1.35 8.41
CA GLU A 215 16.42 1.98 8.85
C GLU A 215 17.64 1.38 8.14
N ALA A 216 17.67 0.05 7.95
CA ALA A 216 18.73 -0.64 7.21
C ALA A 216 18.80 -0.22 5.73
N ALA A 217 17.68 0.25 5.16
CA ALA A 217 17.64 0.84 3.82
C ALA A 217 18.13 2.31 3.77
N GLY A 218 18.55 2.89 4.91
CA GLY A 218 19.05 4.26 5.02
C GLY A 218 17.96 5.32 5.11
N LEU A 219 16.78 4.96 5.65
CA LEU A 219 15.68 5.87 5.89
C LEU A 219 15.53 6.11 7.41
N GLU A 220 15.30 7.34 7.82
CA GLU A 220 15.13 7.74 9.22
C GLU A 220 13.64 7.88 9.55
N ILE A 221 13.13 7.08 10.51
CA ILE A 221 11.72 7.11 10.90
C ILE A 221 11.47 8.36 11.76
N GLU A 222 10.54 9.22 11.31
CA GLU A 222 10.18 10.46 12.02
C GLU A 222 8.94 10.28 12.92
N LYS A 223 7.96 9.49 12.45
CA LYS A 223 6.71 9.22 13.19
C LYS A 223 6.21 7.82 12.90
N PHE A 224 5.57 7.25 13.90
CA PHE A 224 4.89 5.97 13.84
C PHE A 224 3.59 6.09 14.64
N LYS A 225 2.46 5.66 14.08
CA LYS A 225 1.16 5.66 14.75
C LYS A 225 0.35 4.41 14.43
N GLU A 226 -0.42 3.92 15.40
CA GLU A 226 -1.42 2.86 15.18
C GLU A 226 -2.68 3.46 14.55
N ASN A 227 -3.26 2.77 13.56
CA ASN A 227 -4.50 3.14 12.90
C ASN A 227 -5.69 2.49 13.60
N SER A 228 -6.09 3.03 14.74
CA SER A 228 -7.15 2.48 15.61
C SER A 228 -8.54 2.40 14.95
N LYS A 229 -8.75 3.08 13.83
CA LYS A 229 -9.99 3.03 13.05
C LYS A 229 -10.07 1.82 12.11
N TYR A 230 -8.93 1.20 11.78
CA TYR A 230 -8.89 -0.02 10.98
C TYR A 230 -9.33 -1.21 11.82
N SER A 231 -10.16 -2.08 11.27
CA SER A 231 -10.58 -3.32 11.93
C SER A 231 -10.55 -4.50 10.97
N PHE A 232 -10.07 -5.62 11.46
CA PHE A 232 -10.12 -6.89 10.73
C PHE A 232 -11.53 -7.45 10.80
N ILE A 233 -12.03 -8.01 9.69
CA ILE A 233 -13.38 -8.58 9.59
C ILE A 233 -13.38 -10.11 9.54
N SER A 234 -12.31 -10.74 9.05
CA SER A 234 -12.24 -12.20 9.04
C SER A 234 -11.95 -12.76 10.44
N GLU A 235 -12.55 -13.89 10.78
CA GLU A 235 -12.33 -14.56 12.07
C GLU A 235 -10.85 -14.87 12.31
N GLN A 236 -10.15 -15.31 11.27
CA GLN A 236 -8.72 -15.59 11.32
C GLN A 236 -7.90 -14.35 11.67
N ALA A 237 -8.20 -13.19 11.03
CA ALA A 237 -7.52 -11.94 11.30
C ALA A 237 -7.82 -11.39 12.71
N ILE A 238 -9.07 -11.52 13.16
CA ILE A 238 -9.47 -11.14 14.53
C ILE A 238 -8.73 -11.99 15.57
N ASN A 239 -8.61 -13.30 15.34
CA ASN A 239 -7.89 -14.19 16.25
C ASN A 239 -6.38 -13.90 16.26
N ALA A 240 -5.77 -13.69 15.08
CA ALA A 240 -4.35 -13.31 14.99
C ALA A 240 -4.08 -11.95 15.64
N SER A 241 -5.01 -11.00 15.55
CA SER A 241 -4.90 -9.70 16.23
C SER A 241 -4.89 -9.88 17.77
N LYS A 242 -5.74 -10.75 18.30
CA LYS A 242 -5.78 -11.05 19.75
C LYS A 242 -4.53 -11.79 20.23
N GLU A 243 -4.00 -12.71 19.43
CA GLU A 243 -2.92 -13.61 19.84
C GLU A 243 -1.53 -12.99 19.61
N TYR A 244 -1.33 -12.30 18.47
CA TYR A 244 -0.03 -11.75 18.07
C TYR A 244 0.00 -10.22 18.00
N GLY A 245 -1.10 -9.55 18.32
CA GLY A 245 -1.21 -8.10 18.23
C GLY A 245 -1.10 -7.58 16.79
N VAL A 246 -1.70 -8.30 15.83
CA VAL A 246 -1.77 -7.80 14.43
C VAL A 246 -2.52 -6.48 14.41
N MET A 247 -1.92 -5.47 13.81
CA MET A 247 -2.47 -4.11 13.80
C MET A 247 -2.11 -3.35 12.53
N SER A 248 -2.92 -2.38 12.16
CA SER A 248 -2.57 -1.41 11.13
C SER A 248 -1.80 -0.24 11.74
N ILE A 249 -0.76 0.18 11.02
CA ILE A 249 0.06 1.34 11.39
C ILE A 249 0.17 2.32 10.23
N SER A 250 0.47 3.58 10.55
CA SER A 250 1.03 4.52 9.57
C SER A 250 2.35 5.07 10.07
N LEU A 251 3.30 5.25 9.17
CA LEU A 251 4.59 5.85 9.50
C LEU A 251 5.07 6.78 8.37
N ILE A 252 5.96 7.69 8.77
CA ILE A 252 6.77 8.50 7.84
C ILE A 252 8.24 8.28 8.15
N ALA A 253 9.02 8.04 7.11
CA ALA A 253 10.47 7.98 7.18
C ALA A 253 11.10 8.87 6.11
N LYS A 254 12.23 9.49 6.42
CA LYS A 254 12.91 10.44 5.54
C LYS A 254 14.23 9.87 5.04
N LYS A 255 14.55 10.18 3.80
CA LYS A 255 15.88 9.92 3.25
C LYS A 255 16.79 11.13 3.54
N PRO A 256 17.89 10.94 4.28
CA PRO A 256 18.88 11.98 4.52
C PRO A 256 19.47 12.61 3.25
#